data_b60ca9bdd6b25b2378b7106f64d14929
#
_entry.id   b60ca9bdd6b25b2378b7106f64d14929
#
_cell.length_a   1.000
_cell.length_b   1.000
_cell.length_c   1.000
_cell.angle_alpha   90.00
_cell.angle_beta   90.00
_cell.angle_gamma   90.00
#
_symmetry.space_group_name_H-M   'P 1'
#
loop_
_entity.id
_entity.type
_entity.pdbx_description
1 polymer ?
#
loop_
_entity_poly.entity_id
_entity_poly.type
_entity_poly.pdbx_seq_one_letter_code
_entity_poly.pdbx_strand_id
1 'polypeptide(L)'
;MRHSKSVRGGAIGLPGTIGVLGLLLCAAAAWGADAYQQRVERVLQQTPLIDGHNDLPWELRQRFNSDPSAIDLKSDTAHLPLKDGETALMTDIPRLRAGHVGGQFWSVWVPTDMKGLEAVQATLEQMDLVKRMAARYPDDLEMAYTAADVRRIHQSHKIASMIGIEGGHQIDDSLAVLRQMYDAGARYMTLTHSSNTAWADSATDAPVHRGLTPFGIEVVREMNRLGMLVDLSHVSPDTMRAALAASEAPVIFSHSGARALVDHPRDVPDDVLRLVAANGGVVMVNFYPGYVSEARNHWDADRAAEQARFSTPPFGGLYIGQPERAKAALAAWQEKHPPPVTTLSQVADHIVHIRQVAGIDHVGLGSDFDGIPDAPVGLGGVDRYPALLEELMRRGWTDADIAKLSGENVLRVMASAEKVAVRLRAARPASNLKFVETKAP
;
A
#
# COMPACT_ATOMS: atom_id res chain seq x y z
N MET A 1 -4.21 52.10 76.84
CA MET A 1 -5.24 53.08 76.49
C MET A 1 -5.43 53.15 74.99
N ARG A 2 -6.70 53.12 74.59
CA ARG A 2 -7.26 53.36 73.26
C ARG A 2 -7.27 52.20 72.24
N HIS A 3 -8.47 51.62 72.09
CA HIS A 3 -9.00 50.76 71.07
C HIS A 3 -8.99 51.37 69.69
N SER A 4 -8.77 50.53 68.64
CA SER A 4 -9.30 50.81 67.30
C SER A 4 -9.85 49.48 66.71
N LYS A 5 -11.11 49.53 66.31
CA LYS A 5 -11.91 48.44 65.78
C LYS A 5 -11.58 48.23 64.27
N SER A 6 -11.34 47.02 63.92
CA SER A 6 -11.21 46.55 62.49
C SER A 6 -12.61 46.20 61.94
N VAL A 7 -12.94 46.79 60.79
CA VAL A 7 -14.19 46.52 60.03
C VAL A 7 -13.83 45.40 59.03
N ARG A 8 -14.57 44.28 59.07
CA ARG A 8 -14.53 43.22 58.09
C ARG A 8 -15.41 43.61 56.89
N GLY A 9 -14.79 43.75 55.72
CA GLY A 9 -15.47 43.76 54.41
C GLY A 9 -15.49 42.40 53.81
N GLY A 10 -16.69 41.81 53.68
CA GLY A 10 -16.90 40.56 53.00
C GLY A 10 -16.94 40.74 51.45
N ALA A 11 -16.07 40.14 50.74
CA ALA A 11 -16.14 40.03 49.29
C ALA A 11 -16.97 38.77 48.92
N ILE A 12 -18.11 39.01 48.29
CA ILE A 12 -18.93 37.93 47.67
C ILE A 12 -18.27 37.60 46.36
N GLY A 13 -17.62 36.43 46.29
CA GLY A 13 -17.11 35.85 45.05
C GLY A 13 -18.23 35.22 44.24
N LEU A 14 -18.41 35.68 43.02
CA LEU A 14 -19.25 35.02 42.01
C LEU A 14 -18.57 33.73 41.53
N PRO A 15 -19.27 32.58 41.54
CA PRO A 15 -18.70 31.37 40.97
C PRO A 15 -18.84 31.32 39.44
N GLY A 16 -17.75 31.25 38.80
CA GLY A 16 -17.36 30.51 37.62
C GLY A 16 -18.32 30.31 36.43
N THR A 17 -18.27 31.21 35.45
CA THR A 17 -18.80 30.99 34.09
C THR A 17 -17.81 30.26 33.16
N ILE A 18 -16.64 29.82 33.62
CA ILE A 18 -15.59 29.18 32.81
C ILE A 18 -15.87 27.69 32.61
N GLY A 19 -16.58 26.98 33.50
CA GLY A 19 -16.83 25.56 33.44
C GLY A 19 -17.83 25.10 32.34
N VAL A 20 -18.79 25.95 32.00
CA VAL A 20 -19.89 25.57 31.08
C VAL A 20 -19.47 25.68 29.61
N LEU A 21 -18.61 26.65 29.26
CA LEU A 21 -18.12 26.81 27.88
C LEU A 21 -17.16 25.68 27.47
N GLY A 22 -16.33 25.19 28.39
CA GLY A 22 -15.41 24.07 28.16
C GLY A 22 -16.16 22.75 27.95
N LEU A 23 -17.21 22.49 28.70
CA LEU A 23 -18.05 21.28 28.55
C LEU A 23 -18.88 21.30 27.27
N LEU A 24 -19.37 22.45 26.82
CA LEU A 24 -20.10 22.60 25.56
C LEU A 24 -19.19 22.40 24.33
N LEU A 25 -17.94 22.87 24.37
CA LEU A 25 -16.95 22.65 23.30
C LEU A 25 -16.52 21.21 23.22
N CYS A 26 -16.29 20.51 24.32
CA CYS A 26 -15.99 19.09 24.34
C CYS A 26 -17.17 18.24 23.86
N ALA A 27 -18.39 18.55 24.23
CA ALA A 27 -19.59 17.85 23.77
C ALA A 27 -19.81 18.07 22.26
N ALA A 28 -19.65 19.27 21.73
CA ALA A 28 -19.78 19.56 20.30
C ALA A 28 -18.71 18.87 19.46
N ALA A 29 -17.48 18.72 19.97
CA ALA A 29 -16.41 17.98 19.31
C ALA A 29 -16.67 16.47 19.31
N ALA A 30 -17.20 15.91 20.40
CA ALA A 30 -17.59 14.50 20.47
C ALA A 30 -18.75 14.16 19.52
N TRP A 31 -19.78 15.02 19.46
CA TRP A 31 -20.91 14.86 18.54
C TRP A 31 -20.48 14.98 17.07
N GLY A 32 -19.49 15.83 16.77
CA GLY A 32 -18.92 15.95 15.43
C GLY A 32 -18.12 14.71 15.01
N ALA A 33 -17.37 14.10 15.93
CA ALA A 33 -16.62 12.87 15.69
C ALA A 33 -17.58 11.69 15.41
N ASP A 34 -18.59 11.50 16.23
CA ASP A 34 -19.63 10.46 16.04
C ASP A 34 -20.35 10.62 14.69
N ALA A 35 -20.56 11.85 14.22
CA ALA A 35 -21.21 12.12 12.94
C ALA A 35 -20.36 11.69 11.74
N TYR A 36 -19.04 11.89 11.77
CA TYR A 36 -18.14 11.44 10.70
C TYR A 36 -18.00 9.93 10.69
N GLN A 37 -17.84 9.30 11.84
CA GLN A 37 -17.81 7.85 11.96
C GLN A 37 -19.05 7.21 11.33
N GLN A 38 -20.26 7.66 11.73
CA GLN A 38 -21.52 7.15 11.16
C GLN A 38 -21.64 7.38 9.66
N ARG A 39 -21.06 8.46 9.12
CA ARG A 39 -21.03 8.70 7.67
C ARG A 39 -20.11 7.72 6.96
N VAL A 40 -18.89 7.49 7.49
CA VAL A 40 -17.94 6.51 6.97
C VAL A 40 -18.57 5.13 6.96
N GLU A 41 -19.17 4.68 8.07
CA GLU A 41 -19.83 3.38 8.18
C GLU A 41 -20.92 3.22 7.11
N ARG A 42 -21.79 4.23 6.91
CA ARG A 42 -22.83 4.17 5.85
C ARG A 42 -22.26 4.06 4.46
N VAL A 43 -21.19 4.78 4.15
CA VAL A 43 -20.52 4.68 2.85
C VAL A 43 -19.93 3.28 2.64
N LEU A 44 -19.22 2.75 3.66
CA LEU A 44 -18.54 1.45 3.56
C LEU A 44 -19.49 0.25 3.59
N GLN A 45 -20.73 0.42 4.09
CA GLN A 45 -21.77 -0.60 3.93
C GLN A 45 -22.22 -0.76 2.46
N GLN A 46 -22.13 0.29 1.65
CA GLN A 46 -22.58 0.31 0.26
C GLN A 46 -21.44 0.14 -0.74
N THR A 47 -20.25 0.58 -0.36
CA THR A 47 -19.03 0.57 -1.19
C THR A 47 -17.95 -0.25 -0.51
N PRO A 48 -17.39 -1.29 -1.16
CA PRO A 48 -16.26 -2.01 -0.58
C PRO A 48 -15.05 -1.08 -0.44
N LEU A 49 -14.45 -1.03 0.74
CA LEU A 49 -13.10 -0.50 0.89
C LEU A 49 -12.15 -1.54 0.29
N ILE A 50 -11.36 -1.12 -0.69
CA ILE A 50 -10.39 -1.98 -1.38
C ILE A 50 -9.00 -1.44 -1.11
N ASP A 51 -8.18 -2.27 -0.50
CA ASP A 51 -6.76 -2.01 -0.32
C ASP A 51 -5.96 -2.64 -1.47
N GLY A 52 -5.12 -1.82 -2.10
CA GLY A 52 -4.34 -2.18 -3.28
C GLY A 52 -3.16 -3.10 -3.00
N HIS A 53 -2.69 -3.19 -1.75
CA HIS A 53 -1.47 -3.94 -1.44
C HIS A 53 -1.35 -4.33 0.03
N ASN A 54 -1.07 -5.62 0.28
CA ASN A 54 -0.85 -6.15 1.63
C ASN A 54 0.01 -7.42 1.55
N ASP A 55 1.09 -7.48 2.33
CA ASP A 55 2.12 -8.51 2.26
C ASP A 55 1.96 -9.65 3.28
N LEU A 56 0.78 -9.81 3.87
CA LEU A 56 0.50 -10.96 4.75
C LEU A 56 0.93 -12.30 4.14
N PRO A 57 0.79 -12.57 2.80
CA PRO A 57 1.26 -13.83 2.23
C PRO A 57 2.77 -14.06 2.38
N TRP A 58 3.58 -13.00 2.30
CA TRP A 58 5.03 -13.11 2.52
C TRP A 58 5.35 -13.40 3.98
N GLU A 59 4.69 -12.72 4.93
CA GLU A 59 4.82 -12.99 6.36
C GLU A 59 4.43 -14.43 6.71
N LEU A 60 3.35 -14.94 6.11
CA LEU A 60 2.94 -16.33 6.27
C LEU A 60 3.97 -17.31 5.69
N ARG A 61 4.61 -16.96 4.57
CA ARG A 61 5.71 -17.75 3.99
C ARG A 61 6.91 -17.80 4.92
N GLN A 62 7.37 -16.66 5.39
CA GLN A 62 8.60 -16.53 6.17
C GLN A 62 8.45 -17.10 7.59
N ARG A 63 7.36 -16.79 8.26
CA ARG A 63 7.18 -17.09 9.69
C ARG A 63 6.49 -18.41 9.95
N PHE A 64 5.63 -18.85 9.02
CA PHE A 64 4.77 -20.02 9.17
C PHE A 64 4.96 -21.06 8.06
N ASN A 65 6.09 -21.00 7.32
CA ASN A 65 6.46 -21.96 6.29
C ASN A 65 5.33 -22.20 5.26
N SER A 66 4.66 -21.15 4.83
CA SER A 66 3.50 -21.20 3.91
C SER A 66 2.35 -22.09 4.38
N ASP A 67 2.26 -22.36 5.68
CA ASP A 67 1.15 -23.15 6.26
C ASP A 67 0.11 -22.22 6.92
N PRO A 68 -1.04 -21.95 6.26
CA PRO A 68 -2.08 -21.12 6.86
C PRO A 68 -2.76 -21.77 8.08
N SER A 69 -2.46 -23.06 8.38
CA SER A 69 -2.96 -23.72 9.58
C SER A 69 -2.10 -23.46 10.82
N ALA A 70 -0.86 -23.00 10.64
CA ALA A 70 0.05 -22.67 11.73
C ALA A 70 -0.27 -21.34 12.44
N ILE A 71 -1.22 -20.57 11.92
CA ILE A 71 -1.72 -19.33 12.49
C ILE A 71 -3.25 -19.30 12.46
N ASP A 72 -3.88 -18.73 13.47
CA ASP A 72 -5.31 -18.43 13.43
C ASP A 72 -5.54 -16.95 13.13
N LEU A 73 -5.91 -16.64 11.88
CA LEU A 73 -6.24 -15.28 11.45
C LEU A 73 -7.56 -14.76 12.03
N LYS A 74 -8.34 -15.57 12.77
CA LYS A 74 -9.49 -15.10 13.57
C LYS A 74 -9.08 -14.62 14.96
N SER A 75 -7.81 -14.79 15.35
CA SER A 75 -7.24 -14.25 16.58
C SER A 75 -6.55 -12.91 16.33
N ASP A 76 -6.21 -12.20 17.41
CA ASP A 76 -5.38 -10.98 17.35
C ASP A 76 -3.92 -11.34 17.02
N THR A 77 -3.51 -11.10 15.78
CA THR A 77 -2.16 -11.40 15.32
C THR A 77 -1.13 -10.34 15.71
N ALA A 78 -1.56 -9.15 16.14
CA ALA A 78 -0.64 -8.09 16.57
C ALA A 78 0.16 -8.44 17.84
N HIS A 79 -0.35 -9.38 18.64
CA HIS A 79 0.25 -9.82 19.89
C HIS A 79 0.93 -11.19 19.81
N LEU A 80 1.16 -11.70 18.60
CA LEU A 80 1.94 -12.94 18.43
C LEU A 80 3.36 -12.76 18.92
N PRO A 81 3.99 -13.80 19.54
CA PRO A 81 5.39 -13.74 19.92
C PRO A 81 6.29 -13.42 18.71
N LEU A 82 7.15 -12.43 18.88
CA LEU A 82 8.08 -11.99 17.85
C LEU A 82 9.45 -12.64 18.04
N LYS A 83 10.06 -13.09 16.96
CA LYS A 83 11.47 -13.41 16.92
C LYS A 83 12.29 -12.14 16.62
N ASP A 84 13.61 -12.25 16.83
CA ASP A 84 14.50 -11.13 16.56
C ASP A 84 14.42 -10.70 15.06
N GLY A 85 14.11 -9.43 14.86
CA GLY A 85 13.92 -8.85 13.52
C GLY A 85 12.50 -8.92 12.95
N GLU A 86 11.57 -9.62 13.60
CA GLU A 86 10.15 -9.63 13.19
C GLU A 86 9.41 -8.39 13.73
N THR A 87 8.42 -7.94 13.00
CA THR A 87 7.45 -6.89 13.40
C THR A 87 6.10 -7.52 13.73
N ALA A 88 5.27 -6.81 14.50
CA ALA A 88 3.90 -7.25 14.76
C ALA A 88 3.11 -7.26 13.44
N LEU A 89 2.31 -8.30 13.21
CA LEU A 89 1.42 -8.33 12.04
C LEU A 89 0.37 -7.23 12.12
N MET A 90 0.12 -6.60 10.99
CA MET A 90 -0.82 -5.49 10.86
C MET A 90 -2.21 -5.96 10.41
N THR A 91 -2.34 -7.24 10.06
CA THR A 91 -3.52 -7.84 9.44
C THR A 91 -4.01 -9.10 10.15
N ASP A 92 -5.30 -9.14 10.46
CA ASP A 92 -6.09 -10.32 10.81
C ASP A 92 -7.56 -10.08 10.45
N ILE A 93 -8.39 -11.14 10.49
CA ILE A 93 -9.79 -11.07 10.10
C ILE A 93 -10.61 -10.13 11.00
N PRO A 94 -10.51 -10.15 12.35
CA PRO A 94 -11.19 -9.19 13.20
C PRO A 94 -10.86 -7.74 12.85
N ARG A 95 -9.59 -7.42 12.61
CA ARG A 95 -9.16 -6.06 12.24
C ARG A 95 -9.57 -5.69 10.81
N LEU A 96 -9.52 -6.60 9.84
CA LEU A 96 -10.07 -6.37 8.49
C LEU A 96 -11.57 -6.02 8.55
N ARG A 97 -12.33 -6.70 9.40
CA ARG A 97 -13.75 -6.40 9.62
C ARG A 97 -13.97 -5.05 10.32
N ALA A 98 -13.17 -4.76 11.36
CA ALA A 98 -13.22 -3.46 12.05
C ALA A 98 -12.82 -2.30 11.12
N GLY A 99 -11.91 -2.54 10.18
CA GLY A 99 -11.52 -1.61 9.12
C GLY A 99 -12.50 -1.49 7.97
N HIS A 100 -13.60 -2.28 7.99
CA HIS A 100 -14.59 -2.37 6.90
C HIS A 100 -13.97 -2.73 5.55
N VAL A 101 -12.88 -3.51 5.53
CA VAL A 101 -12.24 -3.97 4.30
C VAL A 101 -13.20 -4.88 3.55
N GLY A 102 -13.59 -4.46 2.35
CA GLY A 102 -14.48 -5.22 1.45
C GLY A 102 -13.74 -5.94 0.34
N GLY A 103 -12.47 -5.56 0.09
CA GLY A 103 -11.60 -6.21 -0.88
C GLY A 103 -10.13 -5.98 -0.54
N GLN A 104 -9.30 -6.99 -0.71
CA GLN A 104 -7.87 -6.94 -0.45
C GLN A 104 -7.12 -7.54 -1.64
N PHE A 105 -6.18 -6.77 -2.18
CA PHE A 105 -5.13 -7.32 -3.03
C PHE A 105 -4.01 -7.86 -2.12
N TRP A 106 -3.87 -9.18 -2.12
CA TRP A 106 -2.78 -9.88 -1.45
C TRP A 106 -1.56 -9.85 -2.36
N SER A 107 -0.48 -9.27 -1.89
CA SER A 107 0.81 -9.24 -2.59
C SER A 107 1.40 -10.64 -2.62
N VAL A 108 1.85 -11.04 -3.79
CA VAL A 108 2.69 -12.21 -4.02
C VAL A 108 4.06 -11.68 -4.45
N TRP A 109 4.90 -11.46 -3.46
CA TRP A 109 6.24 -10.93 -3.62
C TRP A 109 7.30 -12.02 -3.45
N VAL A 110 8.40 -11.90 -4.17
CA VAL A 110 9.65 -12.67 -3.92
C VAL A 110 10.85 -11.73 -4.02
N PRO A 111 11.94 -11.98 -3.26
CA PRO A 111 13.16 -11.18 -3.33
C PRO A 111 13.68 -11.02 -4.76
N THR A 112 14.22 -9.86 -5.12
CA THR A 112 14.69 -9.57 -6.49
C THR A 112 15.98 -10.27 -6.87
N ASP A 113 16.70 -10.86 -5.92
CA ASP A 113 17.85 -11.76 -6.16
C ASP A 113 17.40 -13.19 -6.47
N MET A 114 16.18 -13.60 -6.10
CA MET A 114 15.55 -14.83 -6.55
C MET A 114 15.14 -14.68 -8.02
N LYS A 115 15.67 -15.51 -8.90
CA LYS A 115 15.51 -15.38 -10.36
C LYS A 115 15.15 -16.71 -11.03
N GLY A 116 14.71 -16.61 -12.29
CA GLY A 116 14.46 -17.77 -13.12
C GLY A 116 13.35 -18.66 -12.56
N LEU A 117 13.50 -19.97 -12.70
CA LEU A 117 12.49 -20.95 -12.28
C LEU A 117 12.20 -20.92 -10.77
N GLU A 118 13.17 -20.53 -9.94
CA GLU A 118 12.99 -20.42 -8.50
C GLU A 118 11.97 -19.31 -8.16
N ALA A 119 12.09 -18.14 -8.81
CA ALA A 119 11.12 -17.05 -8.64
C ALA A 119 9.73 -17.49 -9.11
N VAL A 120 9.63 -18.17 -10.26
CA VAL A 120 8.35 -18.69 -10.77
C VAL A 120 7.72 -19.66 -9.79
N GLN A 121 8.51 -20.62 -9.26
CA GLN A 121 8.02 -21.60 -8.28
C GLN A 121 7.52 -20.89 -7.01
N ALA A 122 8.32 -20.02 -6.42
CA ALA A 122 7.97 -19.31 -5.18
C ALA A 122 6.72 -18.45 -5.36
N THR A 123 6.54 -17.82 -6.53
CA THR A 123 5.33 -17.08 -6.89
C THR A 123 4.09 -17.97 -6.88
N LEU A 124 4.16 -19.12 -7.56
CA LEU A 124 3.04 -20.07 -7.61
C LEU A 124 2.71 -20.65 -6.24
N GLU A 125 3.70 -20.92 -5.40
CA GLU A 125 3.51 -21.37 -4.02
C GLU A 125 2.77 -20.32 -3.18
N GLN A 126 3.08 -19.03 -3.32
CA GLN A 126 2.37 -17.96 -2.62
C GLN A 126 0.96 -17.74 -3.17
N MET A 127 0.76 -17.85 -4.49
CA MET A 127 -0.58 -17.81 -5.09
C MET A 127 -1.47 -18.95 -4.56
N ASP A 128 -0.91 -20.16 -4.37
CA ASP A 128 -1.58 -21.27 -3.74
C ASP A 128 -1.88 -20.98 -2.25
N LEU A 129 -0.90 -20.40 -1.54
CA LEU A 129 -1.09 -19.98 -0.13
C LEU A 129 -2.28 -19.03 0.03
N VAL A 130 -2.42 -18.00 -0.81
CA VAL A 130 -3.56 -17.07 -0.77
C VAL A 130 -4.88 -17.82 -0.99
N LYS A 131 -4.93 -18.75 -1.93
CA LYS A 131 -6.15 -19.56 -2.18
C LYS A 131 -6.49 -20.46 -1.01
N ARG A 132 -5.48 -21.12 -0.39
CA ARG A 132 -5.67 -21.95 0.80
C ARG A 132 -6.09 -21.12 2.01
N MET A 133 -5.55 -19.90 2.16
CA MET A 133 -5.97 -18.95 3.19
C MET A 133 -7.46 -18.60 3.02
N ALA A 134 -7.89 -18.22 1.83
CA ALA A 134 -9.28 -17.90 1.55
C ALA A 134 -10.20 -19.14 1.78
N ALA A 135 -9.78 -20.32 1.36
CA ALA A 135 -10.53 -21.56 1.56
C ALA A 135 -10.62 -21.98 3.04
N ARG A 136 -9.64 -21.60 3.87
CA ARG A 136 -9.66 -21.88 5.31
C ARG A 136 -10.69 -21.03 6.08
N TYR A 137 -10.98 -19.83 5.59
CA TYR A 137 -11.91 -18.89 6.22
C TYR A 137 -13.08 -18.53 5.29
N PRO A 138 -13.89 -19.52 4.85
CA PRO A 138 -14.90 -19.33 3.80
C PRO A 138 -16.05 -18.42 4.20
N ASP A 139 -16.26 -18.19 5.51
CA ASP A 139 -17.27 -17.26 6.03
C ASP A 139 -16.78 -15.80 5.97
N ASP A 140 -15.48 -15.60 5.85
CA ASP A 140 -14.85 -14.27 5.92
C ASP A 140 -14.21 -13.85 4.60
N LEU A 141 -13.56 -14.78 3.90
CA LEU A 141 -12.78 -14.55 2.69
C LEU A 141 -13.36 -15.31 1.49
N GLU A 142 -13.32 -14.70 0.31
CA GLU A 142 -13.69 -15.38 -0.94
C GLU A 142 -12.83 -14.84 -2.08
N MET A 143 -12.29 -15.72 -2.94
CA MET A 143 -11.50 -15.32 -4.09
C MET A 143 -12.32 -14.53 -5.11
N ALA A 144 -11.81 -13.39 -5.55
CA ALA A 144 -12.41 -12.53 -6.56
C ALA A 144 -11.49 -12.40 -7.77
N TYR A 145 -12.07 -12.51 -8.95
CA TYR A 145 -11.34 -12.46 -10.21
C TYR A 145 -11.82 -11.34 -11.14
N THR A 146 -12.95 -10.70 -10.82
CA THR A 146 -13.55 -9.61 -11.58
C THR A 146 -14.07 -8.52 -10.65
N ALA A 147 -14.28 -7.32 -11.19
CA ALA A 147 -14.94 -6.23 -10.47
C ALA A 147 -16.35 -6.62 -9.99
N ALA A 148 -17.06 -7.45 -10.76
CA ALA A 148 -18.37 -7.97 -10.39
C ALA A 148 -18.29 -8.94 -9.20
N ASP A 149 -17.25 -9.79 -9.14
CA ASP A 149 -17.03 -10.67 -8.00
C ASP A 149 -16.82 -9.87 -6.71
N VAL A 150 -15.99 -8.82 -6.75
CA VAL A 150 -15.74 -7.97 -5.58
C VAL A 150 -17.04 -7.40 -5.04
N ARG A 151 -17.90 -6.85 -5.91
CA ARG A 151 -19.22 -6.31 -5.49
C ARG A 151 -20.11 -7.39 -4.88
N ARG A 152 -20.22 -8.54 -5.52
CA ARG A 152 -21.04 -9.67 -5.07
C ARG A 152 -20.56 -10.18 -3.69
N ILE A 153 -19.26 -10.34 -3.52
CA ILE A 153 -18.63 -10.83 -2.28
C ILE A 153 -18.86 -9.83 -1.16
N HIS A 154 -18.65 -8.54 -1.41
CA HIS A 154 -18.94 -7.48 -0.43
C HIS A 154 -20.41 -7.47 -0.02
N GLN A 155 -21.36 -7.61 -0.95
CA GLN A 155 -22.78 -7.72 -0.66
C GLN A 155 -23.13 -8.96 0.19
N SER A 156 -22.30 -9.99 0.18
CA SER A 156 -22.40 -11.17 1.03
C SER A 156 -21.68 -11.00 2.38
N HIS A 157 -21.24 -9.77 2.72
CA HIS A 157 -20.49 -9.43 3.93
C HIS A 157 -19.18 -10.22 4.10
N LYS A 158 -18.54 -10.59 2.98
CA LYS A 158 -17.21 -11.19 2.94
C LYS A 158 -16.21 -10.23 2.34
N ILE A 159 -14.94 -10.54 2.52
CA ILE A 159 -13.80 -9.79 1.99
C ILE A 159 -13.36 -10.47 0.69
N ALA A 160 -13.42 -9.73 -0.41
CA ALA A 160 -12.95 -10.19 -1.71
C ALA A 160 -11.42 -10.29 -1.71
N SER A 161 -10.90 -11.49 -1.90
CA SER A 161 -9.46 -11.77 -1.93
C SER A 161 -8.97 -11.81 -3.38
N MET A 162 -8.07 -10.90 -3.74
CA MET A 162 -7.47 -10.77 -5.06
C MET A 162 -5.96 -10.99 -4.96
N ILE A 163 -5.32 -11.45 -6.02
CA ILE A 163 -3.88 -11.70 -6.06
C ILE A 163 -3.21 -10.64 -6.93
N GLY A 164 -2.20 -9.98 -6.38
CA GLY A 164 -1.28 -9.11 -7.09
C GLY A 164 0.15 -9.67 -7.08
N ILE A 165 0.79 -9.76 -8.24
CA ILE A 165 2.20 -10.14 -8.35
C ILE A 165 3.04 -8.88 -8.21
N GLU A 166 3.97 -8.87 -7.26
CA GLU A 166 4.84 -7.74 -7.03
C GLU A 166 6.25 -7.97 -7.56
N GLY A 167 6.43 -7.60 -8.82
CA GLY A 167 7.73 -7.66 -9.50
C GLY A 167 7.74 -8.53 -10.75
N GLY A 168 8.02 -7.90 -11.90
CA GLY A 168 8.03 -8.56 -13.21
C GLY A 168 9.14 -9.60 -13.41
N HIS A 169 10.15 -9.64 -12.52
CA HIS A 169 11.17 -10.70 -12.50
C HIS A 169 10.56 -12.09 -12.26
N GLN A 170 9.39 -12.15 -11.66
CA GLN A 170 8.66 -13.37 -11.34
C GLN A 170 8.12 -14.11 -12.57
N ILE A 171 8.05 -13.47 -13.74
CA ILE A 171 7.64 -14.16 -14.98
C ILE A 171 8.80 -14.80 -15.75
N ASP A 172 10.04 -14.71 -15.27
CA ASP A 172 11.25 -15.25 -15.92
C ASP A 172 11.29 -14.87 -17.41
N ASP A 173 11.08 -13.57 -17.71
CA ASP A 173 11.06 -12.99 -19.07
C ASP A 173 10.20 -13.75 -20.09
N SER A 174 9.09 -14.36 -19.61
CA SER A 174 8.22 -15.22 -20.40
C SER A 174 6.77 -14.76 -20.42
N LEU A 175 6.27 -14.37 -21.60
CA LEU A 175 4.85 -14.08 -21.79
C LEU A 175 3.95 -15.30 -21.57
N ALA A 176 4.49 -16.51 -21.74
CA ALA A 176 3.76 -17.74 -21.45
C ALA A 176 3.55 -17.92 -19.94
N VAL A 177 4.59 -17.66 -19.13
CA VAL A 177 4.50 -17.69 -17.66
C VAL A 177 3.52 -16.61 -17.17
N LEU A 178 3.59 -15.38 -17.72
CA LEU A 178 2.63 -14.31 -17.42
C LEU A 178 1.18 -14.77 -17.61
N ARG A 179 0.88 -15.44 -18.76
CA ARG A 179 -0.46 -15.98 -19.03
C ARG A 179 -0.88 -17.04 -18.02
N GLN A 180 0.02 -17.95 -17.67
CA GLN A 180 -0.28 -19.01 -16.70
C GLN A 180 -0.52 -18.43 -15.30
N MET A 181 0.20 -17.39 -14.89
CA MET A 181 -0.04 -16.69 -13.62
C MET A 181 -1.38 -15.98 -13.61
N TYR A 182 -1.80 -15.37 -14.75
CA TYR A 182 -3.14 -14.81 -14.89
C TYR A 182 -4.23 -15.89 -14.77
N ASP A 183 -4.07 -16.99 -15.47
CA ASP A 183 -4.99 -18.13 -15.43
C ASP A 183 -5.04 -18.75 -14.03
N ALA A 184 -3.91 -18.76 -13.31
CA ALA A 184 -3.83 -19.17 -11.91
C ALA A 184 -4.46 -18.17 -10.94
N GLY A 185 -4.84 -16.96 -11.36
CA GLY A 185 -5.64 -16.03 -10.57
C GLY A 185 -5.05 -14.66 -10.28
N ALA A 186 -3.83 -14.35 -10.75
CA ALA A 186 -3.27 -13.01 -10.61
C ALA A 186 -4.11 -11.97 -11.37
N ARG A 187 -4.31 -10.79 -10.76
CA ARG A 187 -5.12 -9.71 -11.35
C ARG A 187 -4.35 -8.44 -11.59
N TYR A 188 -3.20 -8.25 -10.96
CA TYR A 188 -2.19 -7.30 -11.41
C TYR A 188 -0.79 -7.89 -11.40
N MET A 189 0.13 -7.23 -12.08
CA MET A 189 1.56 -7.43 -11.91
C MET A 189 2.28 -6.07 -11.94
N THR A 190 3.10 -5.83 -10.91
CA THR A 190 4.03 -4.71 -10.88
C THR A 190 5.21 -5.00 -11.81
N LEU A 191 5.56 -4.06 -12.70
CA LEU A 191 6.54 -4.35 -13.76
C LEU A 191 7.97 -4.55 -13.24
N THR A 192 8.32 -3.95 -12.10
CA THR A 192 9.59 -4.15 -11.37
C THR A 192 9.31 -4.20 -9.87
N HIS A 193 10.29 -4.58 -9.06
CA HIS A 193 10.35 -4.27 -7.63
C HIS A 193 11.57 -3.36 -7.38
N SER A 194 12.42 -3.64 -6.39
CA SER A 194 13.58 -2.81 -6.04
C SER A 194 14.73 -2.83 -7.06
N SER A 195 14.75 -3.80 -7.98
CA SER A 195 15.76 -3.92 -9.03
C SER A 195 15.12 -3.92 -10.42
N ASN A 196 15.90 -3.49 -11.41
CA ASN A 196 15.50 -3.57 -12.81
C ASN A 196 15.19 -5.02 -13.21
N THR A 197 14.19 -5.19 -14.07
CA THR A 197 14.08 -6.41 -14.87
C THR A 197 14.92 -6.28 -16.14
N ALA A 198 15.02 -7.36 -16.93
CA ALA A 198 15.70 -7.31 -18.22
C ALA A 198 15.00 -6.41 -19.27
N TRP A 199 13.81 -5.84 -18.92
CA TRP A 199 12.96 -5.11 -19.86
C TRP A 199 12.29 -3.86 -19.29
N ALA A 200 12.49 -3.53 -18.01
CA ALA A 200 11.94 -2.33 -17.37
C ALA A 200 12.88 -1.81 -16.26
N ASP A 201 12.97 -0.49 -16.13
CA ASP A 201 13.74 0.16 -15.07
C ASP A 201 12.90 0.33 -13.79
N SER A 202 13.48 -0.04 -12.65
CA SER A 202 12.97 0.20 -11.30
C SER A 202 13.21 1.64 -10.87
N ALA A 203 12.41 2.13 -9.93
CA ALA A 203 12.59 3.43 -9.28
C ALA A 203 13.84 3.50 -8.40
N THR A 204 14.28 2.37 -7.86
CA THR A 204 15.35 2.28 -6.85
C THR A 204 16.63 1.62 -7.36
N ASP A 205 16.74 1.42 -8.67
CA ASP A 205 17.94 0.88 -9.33
C ASP A 205 18.50 1.89 -10.35
N ALA A 206 19.72 1.67 -10.80
CA ALA A 206 20.35 2.51 -11.83
C ALA A 206 19.62 2.32 -13.17
N PRO A 207 19.24 3.40 -13.87
CA PRO A 207 18.51 3.28 -15.12
C PRO A 207 19.38 2.64 -16.22
N VAL A 208 18.88 1.60 -16.88
CA VAL A 208 19.56 0.85 -17.95
C VAL A 208 18.79 0.96 -19.26
N HIS A 209 17.45 0.92 -19.21
CA HIS A 209 16.61 0.88 -20.41
C HIS A 209 16.01 2.24 -20.77
N ARG A 210 16.07 3.22 -19.85
CA ARG A 210 15.36 4.52 -19.94
C ARG A 210 13.86 4.32 -20.14
N GLY A 211 13.30 3.40 -19.35
CA GLY A 211 11.90 3.00 -19.38
C GLY A 211 11.67 1.53 -19.71
N LEU A 212 10.92 1.25 -20.77
CA LEU A 212 10.62 -0.10 -21.24
C LEU A 212 11.42 -0.45 -22.50
N THR A 213 11.94 -1.68 -22.55
CA THR A 213 12.42 -2.27 -23.81
C THR A 213 11.23 -2.64 -24.72
N PRO A 214 11.47 -3.02 -26.01
CA PRO A 214 10.41 -3.55 -26.89
C PRO A 214 9.70 -4.78 -26.27
N PHE A 215 10.40 -5.64 -25.54
CA PHE A 215 9.79 -6.76 -24.83
C PHE A 215 8.91 -6.26 -23.67
N GLY A 216 9.35 -5.27 -22.88
CA GLY A 216 8.56 -4.67 -21.82
C GLY A 216 7.27 -4.01 -22.32
N ILE A 217 7.30 -3.36 -23.49
CA ILE A 217 6.10 -2.86 -24.17
C ILE A 217 5.15 -4.01 -24.48
N GLU A 218 5.66 -5.14 -24.95
CA GLU A 218 4.84 -6.31 -25.27
C GLU A 218 4.27 -6.99 -24.02
N VAL A 219 5.00 -6.98 -22.88
CA VAL A 219 4.46 -7.40 -21.57
C VAL A 219 3.23 -6.57 -21.22
N VAL A 220 3.31 -5.24 -21.29
CA VAL A 220 2.17 -4.33 -21.04
C VAL A 220 0.98 -4.64 -21.96
N ARG A 221 1.24 -4.84 -23.26
CA ARG A 221 0.20 -5.17 -24.23
C ARG A 221 -0.45 -6.52 -23.97
N GLU A 222 0.32 -7.52 -23.58
CA GLU A 222 -0.21 -8.84 -23.24
C GLU A 222 -1.02 -8.81 -21.93
N MET A 223 -0.58 -8.05 -20.92
CA MET A 223 -1.38 -7.79 -19.72
C MET A 223 -2.74 -7.16 -20.08
N ASN A 224 -2.76 -6.16 -20.94
CA ASN A 224 -4.01 -5.56 -21.40
C ASN A 224 -4.90 -6.58 -22.16
N ARG A 225 -4.31 -7.45 -22.99
CA ARG A 225 -5.04 -8.50 -23.69
C ARG A 225 -5.64 -9.53 -22.74
N LEU A 226 -4.97 -9.84 -21.65
CA LEU A 226 -5.46 -10.74 -20.60
C LEU A 226 -6.57 -10.10 -19.77
N GLY A 227 -6.50 -8.80 -19.51
CA GLY A 227 -7.29 -8.08 -18.51
C GLY A 227 -6.59 -8.04 -17.15
N MET A 228 -5.28 -8.28 -17.15
CA MET A 228 -4.41 -8.08 -15.98
C MET A 228 -4.09 -6.59 -15.87
N LEU A 229 -4.27 -6.01 -14.69
CA LEU A 229 -3.94 -4.62 -14.42
C LEU A 229 -2.42 -4.42 -14.49
N VAL A 230 -1.99 -3.42 -15.23
CA VAL A 230 -0.58 -2.98 -15.26
C VAL A 230 -0.35 -2.13 -14.03
N ASP A 231 0.48 -2.62 -13.12
CA ASP A 231 0.85 -1.90 -11.90
C ASP A 231 2.19 -1.20 -12.07
N LEU A 232 2.20 0.11 -11.79
CA LEU A 232 3.34 1.01 -11.97
C LEU A 232 3.97 1.45 -10.64
N SER A 233 3.58 0.85 -9.52
CA SER A 233 4.38 0.98 -8.29
C SER A 233 5.78 0.42 -8.53
N HIS A 234 6.79 0.88 -7.83
CA HIS A 234 8.20 0.48 -7.95
C HIS A 234 8.92 0.84 -9.25
N VAL A 235 8.26 1.26 -10.31
CA VAL A 235 8.94 1.53 -11.59
C VAL A 235 9.51 2.95 -11.66
N SER A 236 10.57 3.15 -12.44
CA SER A 236 11.14 4.48 -12.65
C SER A 236 10.15 5.42 -13.35
N PRO A 237 10.29 6.76 -13.19
CA PRO A 237 9.43 7.72 -13.88
C PRO A 237 9.40 7.55 -15.41
N ASP A 238 10.51 7.13 -16.01
CA ASP A 238 10.58 6.86 -17.45
C ASP A 238 9.80 5.59 -17.81
N THR A 239 9.84 4.57 -16.97
CA THR A 239 9.01 3.36 -17.11
C THR A 239 7.52 3.70 -16.93
N MET A 240 7.15 4.57 -15.96
CA MET A 240 5.78 5.04 -15.78
C MET A 240 5.24 5.66 -17.07
N ARG A 241 6.00 6.58 -17.69
CA ARG A 241 5.61 7.27 -18.95
C ARG A 241 5.53 6.29 -20.12
N ALA A 242 6.53 5.39 -20.26
CA ALA A 242 6.56 4.41 -21.33
C ALA A 242 5.39 3.41 -21.24
N ALA A 243 5.06 2.94 -20.02
CA ALA A 243 3.94 2.03 -19.80
C ALA A 243 2.59 2.72 -20.03
N LEU A 244 2.41 3.96 -19.57
CA LEU A 244 1.21 4.76 -19.84
C LEU A 244 0.99 5.00 -21.34
N ALA A 245 2.07 5.23 -22.10
CA ALA A 245 2.01 5.37 -23.56
C ALA A 245 1.70 4.05 -24.28
N ALA A 246 2.12 2.90 -23.73
CA ALA A 246 1.90 1.57 -24.32
C ALA A 246 0.55 0.95 -23.92
N SER A 247 -0.01 1.32 -22.78
CA SER A 247 -1.22 0.70 -22.23
C SER A 247 -2.49 1.16 -22.93
N GLU A 248 -3.28 0.20 -23.41
CA GLU A 248 -4.62 0.41 -23.98
C GLU A 248 -5.73 0.33 -22.89
N ALA A 249 -5.38 -0.08 -21.68
CA ALA A 249 -6.25 -0.15 -20.51
C ALA A 249 -5.81 0.83 -19.43
N PRO A 250 -6.70 1.26 -18.54
CA PRO A 250 -6.30 2.01 -17.35
C PRO A 250 -5.30 1.23 -16.51
N VAL A 251 -4.27 1.95 -16.03
CA VAL A 251 -3.23 1.39 -15.15
C VAL A 251 -3.55 1.60 -13.69
N ILE A 252 -2.81 0.92 -12.80
CA ILE A 252 -2.82 1.19 -11.37
C ILE A 252 -1.42 1.55 -10.88
N PHE A 253 -1.36 2.21 -9.75
CA PHE A 253 -0.26 2.20 -8.80
C PHE A 253 -0.81 1.56 -7.54
N SER A 254 -0.45 0.32 -7.27
CA SER A 254 -1.02 -0.45 -6.15
C SER A 254 -0.70 0.14 -4.79
N HIS A 255 0.48 0.82 -4.65
CA HIS A 255 0.95 1.46 -3.43
C HIS A 255 2.04 2.50 -3.74
N SER A 256 1.69 3.77 -3.94
CA SER A 256 2.62 4.87 -4.22
C SER A 256 2.09 6.19 -3.69
N GLY A 257 3.00 7.09 -3.29
CA GLY A 257 2.66 8.43 -2.81
C GLY A 257 2.74 9.51 -3.90
N ALA A 258 2.75 10.78 -3.48
CA ALA A 258 2.91 11.95 -4.34
C ALA A 258 4.32 12.54 -4.19
N ARG A 259 5.11 12.54 -5.25
CA ARG A 259 6.51 12.98 -5.22
C ARG A 259 6.69 14.46 -4.90
N ALA A 260 5.67 15.26 -5.13
CA ALA A 260 5.68 16.68 -4.76
C ALA A 260 5.70 16.92 -3.25
N LEU A 261 5.32 15.92 -2.43
CA LEU A 261 5.32 16.01 -0.96
C LEU A 261 6.56 15.37 -0.34
N VAL A 262 7.08 14.31 -0.95
CA VAL A 262 8.31 13.63 -0.55
C VAL A 262 9.09 13.30 -1.82
N ASP A 263 10.30 13.86 -1.98
CA ASP A 263 11.13 13.58 -3.15
C ASP A 263 11.79 12.20 -3.06
N HIS A 264 10.94 11.18 -3.04
CA HIS A 264 11.36 9.78 -3.08
C HIS A 264 11.02 9.15 -4.44
N PRO A 265 11.91 8.35 -5.06
CA PRO A 265 11.65 7.77 -6.38
C PRO A 265 10.46 6.81 -6.45
N ARG A 266 9.98 6.28 -5.30
CA ARG A 266 8.78 5.45 -5.19
C ARG A 266 7.48 6.24 -5.37
N ASP A 267 7.54 7.56 -5.24
CA ASP A 267 6.38 8.44 -5.34
C ASP A 267 6.20 8.97 -6.77
N VAL A 268 4.95 9.23 -7.13
CA VAL A 268 4.52 9.56 -8.49
C VAL A 268 4.71 11.05 -8.75
N PRO A 269 5.46 11.45 -9.80
CA PRO A 269 5.59 12.85 -10.20
C PRO A 269 4.27 13.44 -10.73
N ASP A 270 4.06 14.74 -10.56
CA ASP A 270 2.82 15.43 -10.96
C ASP A 270 2.51 15.34 -12.46
N ASP A 271 3.53 15.33 -13.32
CA ASP A 271 3.34 15.14 -14.75
C ASP A 271 2.80 13.73 -15.06
N VAL A 272 3.27 12.71 -14.31
CA VAL A 272 2.76 11.34 -14.42
C VAL A 272 1.34 11.24 -13.84
N LEU A 273 1.03 11.92 -12.72
CA LEU A 273 -0.34 11.97 -12.18
C LEU A 273 -1.34 12.49 -13.23
N ARG A 274 -0.97 13.50 -14.01
CA ARG A 274 -1.80 14.00 -15.12
C ARG A 274 -1.95 12.97 -16.25
N LEU A 275 -0.90 12.19 -16.55
CA LEU A 275 -0.99 11.10 -17.53
C LEU A 275 -1.88 9.96 -17.03
N VAL A 276 -1.85 9.64 -15.73
CA VAL A 276 -2.76 8.66 -15.10
C VAL A 276 -4.21 9.11 -15.25
N ALA A 277 -4.49 10.40 -15.02
CA ALA A 277 -5.84 10.95 -15.23
C ALA A 277 -6.30 10.79 -16.69
N ALA A 278 -5.44 11.10 -17.65
CA ALA A 278 -5.75 10.95 -19.09
C ALA A 278 -5.94 9.46 -19.48
N ASN A 279 -5.19 8.54 -18.89
CA ASN A 279 -5.32 7.09 -19.09
C ASN A 279 -6.56 6.49 -18.42
N GLY A 280 -7.15 7.18 -17.44
CA GLY A 280 -8.26 6.67 -16.63
C GLY A 280 -7.83 5.77 -15.47
N GLY A 281 -6.54 5.72 -15.12
CA GLY A 281 -5.96 4.90 -14.06
C GLY A 281 -6.26 5.39 -12.66
N VAL A 282 -5.62 4.76 -11.67
CA VAL A 282 -5.74 5.11 -10.24
C VAL A 282 -4.39 4.96 -9.52
N VAL A 283 -4.08 5.90 -8.62
CA VAL A 283 -2.94 5.82 -7.70
C VAL A 283 -3.48 5.53 -6.31
N MET A 284 -3.10 4.38 -5.76
CA MET A 284 -3.47 3.96 -4.42
C MET A 284 -2.34 4.34 -3.46
N VAL A 285 -2.67 5.14 -2.43
CA VAL A 285 -1.67 5.80 -1.59
C VAL A 285 -1.07 4.82 -0.60
N ASN A 286 0.27 4.76 -0.59
CA ASN A 286 1.10 3.97 0.31
C ASN A 286 1.15 4.57 1.72
N PHE A 287 1.35 3.73 2.76
CA PHE A 287 1.45 4.17 4.14
C PHE A 287 2.87 4.07 4.72
N TYR A 288 3.87 3.60 3.95
CA TYR A 288 5.24 3.55 4.45
C TYR A 288 5.74 4.94 4.88
N PRO A 289 6.14 5.14 6.15
CA PRO A 289 6.52 6.44 6.67
C PRO A 289 7.59 7.18 5.86
N GLY A 290 8.55 6.45 5.26
CA GLY A 290 9.61 7.02 4.44
C GLY A 290 9.15 7.59 3.09
N TYR A 291 7.95 7.19 2.60
CA TYR A 291 7.33 7.76 1.40
C TYR A 291 6.28 8.82 1.72
N VAL A 292 5.90 8.93 3.01
CA VAL A 292 4.85 9.84 3.48
C VAL A 292 5.40 11.09 4.14
N SER A 293 6.64 11.05 4.65
CA SER A 293 7.27 12.14 5.40
C SER A 293 8.69 12.40 4.93
N GLU A 294 8.96 13.61 4.44
CA GLU A 294 10.31 14.05 4.06
C GLU A 294 11.32 13.89 5.21
N ALA A 295 10.91 14.26 6.43
CA ALA A 295 11.77 14.08 7.60
C ALA A 295 12.11 12.61 7.88
N ARG A 296 11.15 11.70 7.65
CA ARG A 296 11.37 10.27 7.81
C ARG A 296 12.23 9.71 6.67
N ASN A 297 12.02 10.15 5.43
CA ASN A 297 12.85 9.77 4.29
C ASN A 297 14.33 10.12 4.54
N HIS A 298 14.62 11.34 5.04
CA HIS A 298 15.97 11.74 5.41
C HIS A 298 16.54 10.89 6.56
N TRP A 299 15.74 10.62 7.58
CA TRP A 299 16.16 9.77 8.69
C TRP A 299 16.48 8.33 8.25
N ASP A 300 15.68 7.77 7.33
CA ASP A 300 15.93 6.44 6.78
C ASP A 300 17.26 6.39 6.00
N ALA A 301 17.57 7.46 5.25
CA ALA A 301 18.87 7.61 4.57
C ALA A 301 20.04 7.74 5.56
N ASP A 302 19.89 8.54 6.62
CA ASP A 302 20.91 8.71 7.67
C ASP A 302 21.15 7.38 8.42
N ARG A 303 20.07 6.65 8.73
CA ARG A 303 20.13 5.34 9.35
C ARG A 303 20.87 4.33 8.47
N ALA A 304 20.58 4.32 7.16
CA ALA A 304 21.26 3.45 6.21
C ALA A 304 22.76 3.78 6.10
N ALA A 305 23.11 5.07 6.09
CA ALA A 305 24.51 5.52 6.09
C ALA A 305 25.24 5.11 7.36
N GLU A 306 24.59 5.22 8.53
CA GLU A 306 25.20 4.79 9.80
C GLU A 306 25.32 3.27 9.89
N GLN A 307 24.37 2.50 9.39
CA GLN A 307 24.47 1.06 9.25
C GLN A 307 25.68 0.67 8.38
N ALA A 308 25.84 1.32 7.24
CA ALA A 308 26.99 1.11 6.34
C ALA A 308 28.32 1.46 7.02
N ARG A 309 28.38 2.49 7.85
CA ARG A 309 29.54 2.86 8.64
C ARG A 309 30.02 1.75 9.58
N PHE A 310 29.08 0.99 10.16
CA PHE A 310 29.42 -0.10 11.06
C PHE A 310 29.71 -1.41 10.32
N SER A 311 28.99 -1.73 9.27
CA SER A 311 29.16 -2.95 8.51
C SER A 311 28.64 -2.82 7.07
N THR A 312 29.55 -2.79 6.10
CA THR A 312 29.24 -2.81 4.66
C THR A 312 29.94 -4.00 4.01
N PRO A 313 29.22 -4.96 3.45
CA PRO A 313 29.83 -6.05 2.68
C PRO A 313 30.56 -5.53 1.42
N PRO A 314 31.65 -6.20 0.96
CA PRO A 314 32.26 -7.38 1.57
C PRO A 314 33.31 -7.05 2.66
N PHE A 315 33.90 -5.86 2.68
CA PHE A 315 35.06 -5.56 3.54
C PHE A 315 35.01 -4.14 4.17
N GLY A 316 33.87 -3.43 4.10
CA GLY A 316 33.71 -2.09 4.67
C GLY A 316 33.16 -2.07 6.09
N GLY A 317 33.34 -0.95 6.76
CA GLY A 317 32.77 -0.68 8.08
C GLY A 317 33.71 -0.94 9.26
N LEU A 318 33.39 -0.27 10.39
CA LEU A 318 34.22 -0.31 11.61
C LEU A 318 34.19 -1.68 12.31
N TYR A 319 33.14 -2.47 12.12
CA TYR A 319 32.89 -3.72 12.85
C TYR A 319 32.65 -4.89 11.89
N ILE A 320 33.35 -4.90 10.76
CA ILE A 320 33.29 -5.99 9.77
C ILE A 320 33.63 -7.34 10.44
N GLY A 321 32.82 -8.36 10.17
CA GLY A 321 32.97 -9.67 10.84
C GLY A 321 32.52 -9.70 12.31
N GLN A 322 31.94 -8.62 12.83
CA GLN A 322 31.45 -8.49 14.21
C GLN A 322 29.96 -8.06 14.20
N PRO A 323 29.03 -8.89 13.69
CA PRO A 323 27.62 -8.50 13.46
C PRO A 323 26.91 -8.01 14.70
N GLU A 324 27.14 -8.66 15.86
CA GLU A 324 26.51 -8.26 17.13
C GLU A 324 26.97 -6.86 17.58
N ARG A 325 28.24 -6.54 17.36
CA ARG A 325 28.77 -5.22 17.67
C ARG A 325 28.24 -4.14 16.74
N ALA A 326 28.12 -4.44 15.44
CA ALA A 326 27.52 -3.54 14.45
C ALA A 326 26.03 -3.28 14.79
N LYS A 327 25.28 -4.33 15.12
CA LYS A 327 23.88 -4.25 15.57
C LYS A 327 23.72 -3.38 16.82
N ALA A 328 24.54 -3.62 17.85
CA ALA A 328 24.51 -2.84 19.09
C ALA A 328 24.86 -1.35 18.85
N ALA A 329 25.82 -1.07 17.98
CA ALA A 329 26.21 0.30 17.65
C ALA A 329 25.10 1.04 16.88
N LEU A 330 24.42 0.38 15.94
CA LEU A 330 23.27 0.94 15.22
C LEU A 330 22.10 1.20 16.18
N ALA A 331 21.82 0.27 17.09
CA ALA A 331 20.77 0.45 18.11
C ALA A 331 21.07 1.66 19.01
N ALA A 332 22.33 1.83 19.46
CA ALA A 332 22.74 2.99 20.24
C ALA A 332 22.67 4.31 19.46
N TRP A 333 22.85 4.29 18.14
CA TRP A 333 22.64 5.44 17.28
C TRP A 333 21.15 5.78 17.19
N GLN A 334 20.28 4.78 16.95
CA GLN A 334 18.83 4.98 16.87
C GLN A 334 18.21 5.49 18.18
N GLU A 335 18.73 5.06 19.32
CA GLU A 335 18.30 5.60 20.63
C GLU A 335 18.55 7.11 20.75
N LYS A 336 19.66 7.60 20.19
CA LYS A 336 20.02 9.04 20.18
C LYS A 336 19.32 9.82 19.07
N HIS A 337 18.89 9.14 18.02
CA HIS A 337 18.27 9.70 16.83
C HIS A 337 16.98 8.91 16.55
N PRO A 338 15.93 9.07 17.39
CA PRO A 338 14.68 8.36 17.17
C PRO A 338 14.04 8.78 15.82
N PRO A 339 13.34 7.85 15.15
CA PRO A 339 12.69 8.17 13.88
C PRO A 339 11.66 9.29 14.06
N PRO A 340 11.58 10.24 13.11
CA PRO A 340 10.51 11.24 13.11
C PRO A 340 9.14 10.58 13.05
N VAL A 341 8.20 11.14 13.80
CA VAL A 341 6.83 10.65 13.84
C VAL A 341 6.12 11.01 12.53
N THR A 342 5.66 10.00 11.82
CA THR A 342 4.74 10.15 10.68
C THR A 342 3.31 9.90 11.15
N THR A 343 2.35 10.61 10.59
CA THR A 343 0.97 10.60 11.06
C THR A 343 -0.03 10.28 9.94
N LEU A 344 -1.20 9.78 10.31
CA LEU A 344 -2.38 9.63 9.45
C LEU A 344 -2.69 10.93 8.65
N SER A 345 -2.50 12.09 9.26
CA SER A 345 -2.72 13.38 8.60
C SER A 345 -1.82 13.60 7.39
N GLN A 346 -0.56 13.15 7.45
CA GLN A 346 0.37 13.23 6.32
C GLN A 346 -0.01 12.26 5.18
N VAL A 347 -0.52 11.08 5.50
CA VAL A 347 -1.11 10.18 4.47
C VAL A 347 -2.29 10.85 3.79
N ALA A 348 -3.16 11.51 4.56
CA ALA A 348 -4.26 12.29 4.00
C ALA A 348 -3.78 13.46 3.11
N ASP A 349 -2.62 14.06 3.39
CA ASP A 349 -2.02 15.09 2.52
C ASP A 349 -1.67 14.53 1.14
N HIS A 350 -1.09 13.33 1.06
CA HIS A 350 -0.81 12.65 -0.22
C HIS A 350 -2.10 12.38 -1.01
N ILE A 351 -3.14 11.88 -0.33
CA ILE A 351 -4.45 11.63 -0.95
C ILE A 351 -5.04 12.94 -1.50
N VAL A 352 -4.98 14.03 -0.74
CA VAL A 352 -5.46 15.36 -1.16
C VAL A 352 -4.67 15.88 -2.34
N HIS A 353 -3.34 15.75 -2.34
CA HIS A 353 -2.48 16.20 -3.45
C HIS A 353 -2.80 15.45 -4.74
N ILE A 354 -2.89 14.12 -4.71
CA ILE A 354 -3.23 13.32 -5.89
C ILE A 354 -4.62 13.70 -6.42
N ARG A 355 -5.61 13.89 -5.52
CA ARG A 355 -6.93 14.41 -5.90
C ARG A 355 -6.85 15.78 -6.60
N GLN A 356 -6.00 16.68 -6.11
CA GLN A 356 -5.85 18.02 -6.69
C GLN A 356 -5.22 17.98 -8.09
N VAL A 357 -4.25 17.09 -8.32
CA VAL A 357 -3.50 17.03 -9.58
C VAL A 357 -4.20 16.14 -10.62
N ALA A 358 -4.67 14.98 -10.22
CA ALA A 358 -5.26 13.98 -11.12
C ALA A 358 -6.80 13.96 -11.11
N GLY A 359 -7.41 14.46 -10.04
CA GLY A 359 -8.86 14.40 -9.83
C GLY A 359 -9.30 13.24 -8.93
N ILE A 360 -10.51 13.37 -8.37
CA ILE A 360 -11.05 12.39 -7.40
C ILE A 360 -11.21 10.98 -7.98
N ASP A 361 -11.36 10.83 -9.27
CA ASP A 361 -11.54 9.55 -9.95
C ASP A 361 -10.25 8.73 -10.04
N HIS A 362 -9.10 9.28 -9.62
CA HIS A 362 -7.77 8.73 -9.85
C HIS A 362 -6.97 8.48 -8.58
N VAL A 363 -7.61 8.45 -7.41
CA VAL A 363 -6.97 8.20 -6.12
C VAL A 363 -7.64 7.03 -5.40
N GLY A 364 -6.86 6.21 -4.69
CA GLY A 364 -7.29 5.04 -3.93
C GLY A 364 -6.39 4.80 -2.70
N LEU A 365 -6.53 3.64 -2.06
CA LEU A 365 -5.78 3.22 -0.88
C LEU A 365 -4.96 1.97 -1.20
N GLY A 366 -3.68 1.96 -0.85
CA GLY A 366 -2.77 0.84 -1.03
C GLY A 366 -1.75 0.84 0.09
N SER A 367 -2.12 0.26 1.23
CA SER A 367 -1.47 0.49 2.52
C SER A 367 -0.04 0.02 2.61
N ASP A 368 0.27 -1.11 1.97
CA ASP A 368 1.54 -1.81 2.13
C ASP A 368 1.69 -2.44 3.55
N PHE A 369 0.56 -2.72 4.23
CA PHE A 369 0.59 -3.39 5.53
C PHE A 369 1.22 -4.78 5.42
N ASP A 370 1.92 -5.18 6.47
CA ASP A 370 2.76 -6.38 6.56
C ASP A 370 3.98 -6.40 5.62
N GLY A 371 4.15 -5.41 4.72
CA GLY A 371 5.37 -5.17 3.92
C GLY A 371 6.24 -4.03 4.47
N ILE A 372 5.75 -3.28 5.45
CA ILE A 372 6.43 -2.13 6.06
C ILE A 372 6.83 -2.41 7.50
N PRO A 373 8.00 -1.90 7.96
CA PRO A 373 8.49 -2.17 9.31
C PRO A 373 7.71 -1.44 10.40
N ASP A 374 7.09 -0.32 10.08
CA ASP A 374 6.26 0.49 10.96
C ASP A 374 5.26 1.29 10.14
N ALA A 375 4.19 1.77 10.77
CA ALA A 375 3.12 2.53 10.13
C ALA A 375 2.96 3.91 10.76
N PRO A 376 2.34 4.89 10.05
CA PRO A 376 2.04 6.20 10.61
C PRO A 376 1.15 6.10 11.85
N VAL A 377 1.40 6.99 12.82
CA VAL A 377 0.55 7.08 14.02
C VAL A 377 -0.90 7.34 13.61
N GLY A 378 -1.80 6.49 14.09
CA GLY A 378 -3.21 6.46 13.72
C GLY A 378 -3.55 5.44 12.62
N LEU A 379 -2.56 4.81 11.97
CA LEU A 379 -2.72 3.80 10.90
C LEU A 379 -1.93 2.51 11.19
N GLY A 380 -1.91 2.03 12.43
CA GLY A 380 -1.10 0.89 12.86
C GLY A 380 -1.58 -0.49 12.38
N GLY A 381 -2.61 -0.59 11.57
CA GLY A 381 -3.13 -1.84 11.02
C GLY A 381 -4.40 -1.65 10.20
N VAL A 382 -4.87 -2.72 9.60
CA VAL A 382 -6.02 -2.73 8.69
C VAL A 382 -7.36 -2.28 9.32
N ASP A 383 -7.46 -2.21 10.64
CA ASP A 383 -8.62 -1.68 11.38
C ASP A 383 -8.72 -0.16 11.35
N ARG A 384 -7.69 0.54 10.88
CA ARG A 384 -7.56 1.99 11.01
C ARG A 384 -8.02 2.78 9.79
N TYR A 385 -8.42 2.14 8.71
CA TYR A 385 -8.93 2.85 7.52
C TYR A 385 -10.08 3.83 7.83
N PRO A 386 -11.08 3.49 8.68
CA PRO A 386 -12.14 4.44 9.03
C PRO A 386 -11.61 5.77 9.58
N ALA A 387 -10.56 5.74 10.41
CA ALA A 387 -9.96 6.95 10.96
C ALA A 387 -9.36 7.87 9.87
N LEU A 388 -8.77 7.30 8.81
CA LEU A 388 -8.27 8.05 7.67
C LEU A 388 -9.41 8.69 6.86
N LEU A 389 -10.50 7.94 6.65
CA LEU A 389 -11.67 8.44 5.93
C LEU A 389 -12.39 9.54 6.72
N GLU A 390 -12.46 9.42 8.04
CA GLU A 390 -12.97 10.49 8.92
C GLU A 390 -12.13 11.76 8.82
N GLU A 391 -10.80 11.64 8.78
CA GLU A 391 -9.90 12.79 8.60
C GLU A 391 -10.17 13.49 7.27
N LEU A 392 -10.36 12.74 6.19
CA LEU A 392 -10.70 13.32 4.89
C LEU A 392 -12.09 14.01 4.93
N MET A 393 -13.08 13.43 5.63
CA MET A 393 -14.37 14.09 5.83
C MET A 393 -14.24 15.39 6.63
N ARG A 394 -13.37 15.44 7.66
CA ARG A 394 -13.06 16.68 8.39
C ARG A 394 -12.42 17.74 7.47
N ARG A 395 -11.70 17.30 6.43
CA ARG A 395 -11.14 18.17 5.38
C ARG A 395 -12.16 18.53 4.30
N GLY A 396 -13.44 18.21 4.47
CA GLY A 396 -14.54 18.60 3.58
C GLY A 396 -14.84 17.62 2.46
N TRP A 397 -14.36 16.37 2.54
CA TRP A 397 -14.70 15.34 1.54
C TRP A 397 -16.16 14.91 1.71
N THR A 398 -16.85 14.73 0.59
CA THR A 398 -18.23 14.24 0.54
C THR A 398 -18.31 12.73 0.67
N ASP A 399 -19.48 12.16 0.98
CA ASP A 399 -19.72 10.72 0.99
C ASP A 399 -19.40 10.09 -0.39
N ALA A 400 -19.72 10.81 -1.46
CA ALA A 400 -19.39 10.37 -2.83
C ALA A 400 -17.86 10.35 -3.10
N ASP A 401 -17.12 11.33 -2.59
CA ASP A 401 -15.64 11.34 -2.68
C ASP A 401 -15.04 10.16 -1.92
N ILE A 402 -15.55 9.89 -0.70
CA ILE A 402 -15.10 8.74 0.10
C ILE A 402 -15.42 7.42 -0.59
N ALA A 403 -16.60 7.25 -1.17
CA ALA A 403 -16.94 6.04 -1.94
C ALA A 403 -15.97 5.82 -3.12
N LYS A 404 -15.63 6.88 -3.85
CA LYS A 404 -14.65 6.81 -4.94
C LYS A 404 -13.27 6.38 -4.45
N LEU A 405 -12.74 7.04 -3.43
CA LEU A 405 -11.46 6.73 -2.82
C LEU A 405 -11.41 5.30 -2.29
N SER A 406 -12.45 4.88 -1.57
CA SER A 406 -12.49 3.58 -0.90
C SER A 406 -12.46 2.41 -1.88
N GLY A 407 -13.17 2.47 -3.02
CA GLY A 407 -13.20 1.33 -3.91
C GLY A 407 -13.78 1.57 -5.31
N GLU A 408 -14.68 2.56 -5.50
CA GLU A 408 -15.31 2.74 -6.80
C GLU A 408 -14.31 3.06 -7.92
N ASN A 409 -13.21 3.76 -7.60
CA ASN A 409 -12.17 4.08 -8.58
C ASN A 409 -11.44 2.82 -9.06
N VAL A 410 -10.98 1.96 -8.15
CA VAL A 410 -10.27 0.74 -8.54
C VAL A 410 -11.21 -0.26 -9.21
N LEU A 411 -12.47 -0.36 -8.78
CA LEU A 411 -13.48 -1.19 -9.44
C LEU A 411 -13.77 -0.72 -10.87
N ARG A 412 -13.82 0.58 -11.10
CA ARG A 412 -13.93 1.17 -12.43
C ARG A 412 -12.74 0.79 -13.32
N VAL A 413 -11.53 0.86 -12.78
CA VAL A 413 -10.28 0.48 -13.48
C VAL A 413 -10.31 -1.01 -13.81
N MET A 414 -10.64 -1.89 -12.87
CA MET A 414 -10.77 -3.34 -13.10
C MET A 414 -11.79 -3.63 -14.22
N ALA A 415 -13.02 -3.10 -14.10
CA ALA A 415 -14.07 -3.31 -15.11
C ALA A 415 -13.68 -2.76 -16.50
N SER A 416 -12.90 -1.67 -16.54
CA SER A 416 -12.40 -1.10 -17.80
C SER A 416 -11.34 -1.99 -18.44
N ALA A 417 -10.40 -2.53 -17.64
CA ALA A 417 -9.39 -3.48 -18.13
C ALA A 417 -10.03 -4.77 -18.65
N GLU A 418 -11.06 -5.29 -17.97
CA GLU A 418 -11.85 -6.45 -18.44
C GLU A 418 -12.50 -6.18 -19.82
N LYS A 419 -13.12 -5.01 -20.00
CA LYS A 419 -13.72 -4.62 -21.29
C LYS A 419 -12.68 -4.47 -22.40
N VAL A 420 -11.53 -3.86 -22.09
CA VAL A 420 -10.40 -3.74 -23.04
C VAL A 420 -9.91 -5.12 -23.44
N ALA A 421 -9.78 -6.04 -22.49
CA ALA A 421 -9.32 -7.41 -22.76
C ALA A 421 -10.25 -8.17 -23.70
N VAL A 422 -11.58 -8.03 -23.54
CA VAL A 422 -12.55 -8.64 -24.49
C VAL A 422 -12.31 -8.14 -25.91
N ARG A 423 -12.16 -6.82 -26.10
CA ARG A 423 -11.86 -6.19 -27.39
C ARG A 423 -10.53 -6.69 -27.98
N LEU A 424 -9.49 -6.73 -27.16
CA LEU A 424 -8.13 -7.08 -27.60
C LEU A 424 -8.01 -8.57 -27.96
N ARG A 425 -8.63 -9.46 -27.19
CA ARG A 425 -8.66 -10.91 -27.53
C ARG A 425 -9.38 -11.19 -28.84
N ALA A 426 -10.38 -10.40 -29.18
CA ALA A 426 -11.07 -10.48 -30.48
C ALA A 426 -10.21 -9.92 -31.62
N ALA A 427 -9.35 -8.93 -31.34
CA ALA A 427 -8.59 -8.20 -32.35
C ALA A 427 -7.21 -8.83 -32.66
N ARG A 428 -6.59 -9.51 -31.69
CA ARG A 428 -5.25 -10.08 -31.85
C ARG A 428 -5.05 -11.36 -31.04
N PRO A 429 -4.24 -12.34 -31.58
CA PRO A 429 -3.88 -13.53 -30.83
C PRO A 429 -2.94 -13.20 -29.64
N ALA A 430 -2.69 -14.19 -28.79
CA ALA A 430 -1.64 -14.12 -27.79
C ALA A 430 -0.28 -13.88 -28.44
N SER A 431 0.53 -13.03 -27.82
CA SER A 431 1.88 -12.76 -28.33
C SER A 431 2.80 -13.97 -28.18
N ASN A 432 3.58 -14.23 -29.23
CA ASN A 432 4.62 -15.26 -29.26
C ASN A 432 6.03 -14.67 -29.16
N LEU A 433 6.14 -13.36 -28.86
CA LEU A 433 7.44 -12.72 -28.69
C LEU A 433 8.24 -13.42 -27.61
N LYS A 434 9.50 -13.74 -27.91
CA LYS A 434 10.45 -14.28 -26.95
C LYS A 434 11.37 -13.15 -26.50
N PHE A 435 11.69 -13.15 -25.22
CA PHE A 435 12.78 -12.31 -24.74
C PHE A 435 14.09 -12.78 -25.40
N VAL A 436 14.84 -11.83 -25.93
CA VAL A 436 16.18 -12.05 -26.49
C VAL A 436 17.10 -11.11 -25.75
N GLU A 437 18.04 -11.70 -25.01
CA GLU A 437 19.06 -10.92 -24.32
C GLU A 437 19.88 -10.16 -25.37
N THR A 438 19.70 -8.84 -25.41
CA THR A 438 20.58 -7.99 -26.21
C THR A 438 21.89 -7.83 -25.45
N LYS A 439 22.96 -8.48 -25.94
CA LYS A 439 24.30 -8.16 -25.41
C LYS A 439 24.51 -6.66 -25.60
N ALA A 440 24.78 -5.95 -24.50
CA ALA A 440 25.21 -4.56 -24.59
C ALA A 440 26.40 -4.45 -25.53
N PRO A 441 26.46 -3.42 -26.40
CA PRO A 441 27.57 -3.22 -27.31
C PRO A 441 28.90 -2.97 -26.61
#